data_75d96a42f625dbffc9a6dffad6bb4921
#
_entry.id   75d96a42f625dbffc9a6dffad6bb4921
#
_cell.length_a   1.000
_cell.length_b   1.000
_cell.length_c   1.000
_cell.angle_alpha   90.00
_cell.angle_beta   90.00
_cell.angle_gamma   90.00
#
_symmetry.space_group_name_H-M   'P 1'
#
loop_
_entity.id
_entity.type
_entity.pdbx_description
1 polymer ?
#
loop_
_entity_poly.entity_id
_entity_poly.type
_entity_poly.pdbx_seq_one_letter_code
_entity_poly.pdbx_strand_id
1 'polypeptide(L)'
;WGVPLGMIAIAGVLIASTQRQADYADWYHHWITAAFGVLLALGLERLPLQRLRPLLVPVYALTVISLVAVRVIGTTALGAQRWISIGGVHVQPSEFAKIAAILLVAAVLSRHPVERPVDLMRPLGVIAVPWLLVFIQPDLGTSLVFGALMLTMLYWSGMPIEWVILLLSPLVTALLSGLLPWAMGIWIPLMGVLAYRSLPWKRLAATATLAVHGAMAAVTPWLWMHGLKDYQRDRLVLFLDPSQDPLGGGYHLLQSTVGIGSGGVLGTGLLQGQLTKLRFIPEQHTDFIFSALGEETGFVGCLLVVLGFAALMARLLQIARNARTDFESLVVIGIGTMLMFQVVVNIFMTIGLGPVTGIPLPFLSYGRSAMVVNFIALGLCLSVVRQSRRSLAQLR
;
A
#
# COMPACT_ATOMS: atom_id res chain seq x y z
N TRP A 1 -2.18 -9.59 -18.36
CA TRP A 1 -0.74 -9.34 -18.56
C TRP A 1 -0.45 -8.00 -19.25
N GLY A 2 -1.22 -7.55 -20.23
CA GLY A 2 -0.89 -6.38 -21.05
C GLY A 2 -0.58 -5.11 -20.24
N VAL A 3 -1.42 -4.77 -19.26
CA VAL A 3 -1.25 -3.55 -18.45
C VAL A 3 0.05 -3.57 -17.61
N PRO A 4 0.32 -4.58 -16.77
CA PRO A 4 1.57 -4.63 -16.00
C PRO A 4 2.82 -4.63 -16.89
N LEU A 5 2.83 -5.38 -17.99
CA LEU A 5 3.97 -5.42 -18.90
C LEU A 5 4.20 -4.09 -19.62
N GLY A 6 3.12 -3.41 -20.05
CA GLY A 6 3.20 -2.07 -20.63
C GLY A 6 3.76 -1.04 -19.62
N MET A 7 3.33 -1.09 -18.37
CA MET A 7 3.86 -0.23 -17.30
C MET A 7 5.35 -0.46 -17.05
N ILE A 8 5.80 -1.72 -17.03
CA ILE A 8 7.21 -2.06 -16.85
C ILE A 8 8.04 -1.57 -18.05
N ALA A 9 7.51 -1.67 -19.26
CA ALA A 9 8.21 -1.16 -20.43
C ALA A 9 8.43 0.35 -20.36
N ILE A 10 7.40 1.11 -20.01
CA ILE A 10 7.50 2.56 -19.78
C ILE A 10 8.46 2.86 -18.62
N ALA A 11 8.34 2.13 -17.52
CA ALA A 11 9.20 2.29 -16.36
C ALA A 11 10.69 2.09 -16.69
N GLY A 12 11.02 1.07 -17.48
CA GLY A 12 12.40 0.82 -17.90
C GLY A 12 13.00 1.98 -18.69
N VAL A 13 12.21 2.63 -19.55
CA VAL A 13 12.64 3.83 -20.29
C VAL A 13 12.81 5.04 -19.33
N LEU A 14 11.87 5.26 -18.42
CA LEU A 14 11.95 6.35 -17.45
C LEU A 14 13.14 6.17 -16.50
N ILE A 15 13.37 4.95 -16.01
CA ILE A 15 14.54 4.66 -15.16
C ILE A 15 15.84 4.90 -15.92
N ALA A 16 15.92 4.52 -17.20
CA ALA A 16 17.08 4.83 -18.04
C ALA A 16 17.26 6.34 -18.23
N SER A 17 16.18 7.11 -18.30
CA SER A 17 16.24 8.58 -18.36
C SER A 17 16.84 9.18 -17.10
N THR A 18 16.44 8.68 -15.92
CA THR A 18 16.95 9.16 -14.63
C THR A 18 18.42 8.82 -14.40
N GLN A 19 19.00 7.88 -15.16
CA GLN A 19 20.38 7.38 -14.96
C GLN A 19 21.47 8.03 -15.82
N ARG A 20 21.11 8.87 -16.77
CA ARG A 20 22.09 9.43 -17.75
C ARG A 20 23.31 10.13 -17.13
N GLN A 21 23.30 10.45 -15.84
CA GLN A 21 24.39 11.19 -15.18
C GLN A 21 24.98 10.53 -13.93
N ALA A 22 24.51 9.36 -13.47
CA ALA A 22 25.11 8.64 -12.35
C ALA A 22 24.58 7.20 -12.20
N ASP A 23 25.46 6.30 -11.72
CA ASP A 23 25.31 4.85 -11.55
C ASP A 23 24.35 4.40 -10.43
N TYR A 24 23.20 5.04 -10.22
CA TYR A 24 22.38 4.76 -9.05
C TYR A 24 21.43 3.57 -9.16
N ALA A 25 20.82 3.35 -10.30
CA ALA A 25 19.94 2.21 -10.51
C ALA A 25 20.25 1.64 -11.89
N ASP A 26 20.78 0.46 -11.92
CA ASP A 26 21.02 -0.23 -13.17
C ASP A 26 19.66 -0.52 -13.83
N TRP A 27 19.29 0.23 -14.86
CA TRP A 27 18.03 0.06 -15.59
C TRP A 27 17.82 -1.38 -16.05
N TYR A 28 18.88 -2.11 -16.38
CA TYR A 28 18.84 -3.52 -16.74
C TYR A 28 18.44 -4.41 -15.54
N HIS A 29 18.76 -4.05 -14.31
CA HIS A 29 18.30 -4.78 -13.12
C HIS A 29 16.77 -4.69 -12.96
N HIS A 30 16.14 -3.60 -13.38
CA HIS A 30 14.68 -3.51 -13.44
C HIS A 30 14.09 -4.57 -14.35
N TRP A 31 14.65 -4.72 -15.57
CA TRP A 31 14.20 -5.73 -16.54
C TRP A 31 14.48 -7.17 -16.08
N ILE A 32 15.65 -7.43 -15.49
CA ILE A 32 16.00 -8.74 -14.94
C ILE A 32 15.02 -9.11 -13.81
N THR A 33 14.75 -8.17 -12.89
CA THR A 33 13.82 -8.41 -11.79
C THR A 33 12.39 -8.62 -12.31
N ALA A 34 11.96 -7.87 -13.32
CA ALA A 34 10.67 -8.05 -13.97
C ALA A 34 10.56 -9.41 -14.65
N ALA A 35 11.57 -9.83 -15.41
CA ALA A 35 11.60 -11.15 -16.05
C ALA A 35 11.52 -12.29 -15.01
N PHE A 36 12.29 -12.19 -13.93
CA PHE A 36 12.22 -13.14 -12.82
C PHE A 36 10.83 -13.14 -12.18
N GLY A 37 10.23 -11.96 -11.96
CA GLY A 37 8.88 -11.82 -11.44
C GLY A 37 7.83 -12.46 -12.34
N VAL A 38 7.92 -12.28 -13.66
CA VAL A 38 7.02 -12.93 -14.64
C VAL A 38 7.14 -14.45 -14.54
N LEU A 39 8.36 -15.00 -14.47
CA LEU A 39 8.56 -16.45 -14.32
C LEU A 39 7.93 -16.98 -13.02
N LEU A 40 8.10 -16.26 -11.91
CA LEU A 40 7.44 -16.59 -10.64
C LEU A 40 5.91 -16.57 -10.78
N ALA A 41 5.36 -15.54 -11.40
CA ALA A 41 3.92 -15.41 -11.59
C ALA A 41 3.36 -16.54 -12.45
N LEU A 42 4.05 -16.94 -13.54
CA LEU A 42 3.67 -18.08 -14.38
C LEU A 42 3.76 -19.42 -13.63
N GLY A 43 4.74 -19.56 -12.72
CA GLY A 43 4.84 -20.71 -11.83
C GLY A 43 3.65 -20.78 -10.86
N LEU A 44 3.36 -19.67 -10.17
CA LEU A 44 2.26 -19.56 -9.21
C LEU A 44 0.88 -19.73 -9.87
N GLU A 45 0.69 -19.22 -11.09
CA GLU A 45 -0.55 -19.43 -11.85
C GLU A 45 -0.93 -20.91 -11.98
N ARG A 46 0.07 -21.81 -12.04
CA ARG A 46 -0.16 -23.25 -12.19
C ARG A 46 -0.54 -23.94 -10.88
N LEU A 47 -0.25 -23.33 -9.73
CA LEU A 47 -0.48 -23.88 -8.42
C LEU A 47 -1.89 -23.50 -7.91
N PRO A 48 -2.75 -24.47 -7.56
CA PRO A 48 -4.02 -24.17 -6.91
C PRO A 48 -3.80 -23.54 -5.54
N LEU A 49 -4.47 -22.41 -5.27
CA LEU A 49 -4.39 -21.70 -3.98
C LEU A 49 -4.71 -22.59 -2.78
N GLN A 50 -5.59 -23.57 -2.95
CA GLN A 50 -5.94 -24.55 -1.91
C GLN A 50 -4.73 -25.36 -1.45
N ARG A 51 -3.76 -25.65 -2.34
CA ARG A 51 -2.51 -26.35 -1.97
C ARG A 51 -1.57 -25.53 -1.12
N LEU A 52 -1.72 -24.21 -1.13
CA LEU A 52 -0.91 -23.31 -0.30
C LEU A 52 -1.43 -23.23 1.14
N ARG A 53 -2.65 -23.65 1.43
CA ARG A 53 -3.26 -23.54 2.77
C ARG A 53 -2.40 -24.10 3.92
N PRO A 54 -1.78 -25.30 3.82
CA PRO A 54 -0.93 -25.80 4.89
C PRO A 54 0.35 -24.99 5.11
N LEU A 55 0.78 -24.23 4.09
CA LEU A 55 1.99 -23.41 4.14
C LEU A 55 1.74 -21.97 4.65
N LEU A 56 0.46 -21.57 4.83
CA LEU A 56 0.15 -20.16 5.19
C LEU A 56 0.71 -19.77 6.55
N VAL A 57 0.56 -20.63 7.56
CA VAL A 57 1.08 -20.36 8.91
C VAL A 57 2.62 -20.35 8.92
N PRO A 58 3.33 -21.37 8.36
CA PRO A 58 4.79 -21.32 8.24
C PRO A 58 5.31 -20.09 7.47
N VAL A 59 4.71 -19.73 6.34
CA VAL A 59 5.10 -18.56 5.55
C VAL A 59 4.89 -17.28 6.35
N TYR A 60 3.75 -17.14 7.00
CA TYR A 60 3.47 -16.00 7.86
C TYR A 60 4.47 -15.92 9.03
N ALA A 61 4.74 -17.02 9.72
CA ALA A 61 5.72 -17.06 10.80
C ALA A 61 7.13 -16.65 10.30
N LEU A 62 7.54 -17.14 9.14
CA LEU A 62 8.80 -16.77 8.52
C LEU A 62 8.89 -15.26 8.23
N THR A 63 7.81 -14.65 7.72
CA THR A 63 7.78 -13.22 7.47
C THR A 63 7.80 -12.41 8.78
N VAL A 64 7.13 -12.85 9.83
CA VAL A 64 7.19 -12.21 11.15
C VAL A 64 8.62 -12.31 11.74
N ILE A 65 9.23 -13.49 11.66
CA ILE A 65 10.63 -13.68 12.09
C ILE A 65 11.57 -12.75 11.30
N SER A 66 11.39 -12.64 9.99
CA SER A 66 12.22 -11.76 9.15
C SER A 66 12.01 -10.28 9.48
N LEU A 67 10.78 -9.85 9.83
CA LEU A 67 10.52 -8.50 10.32
C LEU A 67 11.24 -8.22 11.65
N VAL A 68 11.27 -9.19 12.57
CA VAL A 68 12.05 -9.06 13.81
C VAL A 68 13.54 -9.03 13.52
N ALA A 69 14.03 -9.90 12.63
CA ALA A 69 15.44 -9.98 12.24
C ALA A 69 15.98 -8.68 11.65
N VAL A 70 15.16 -7.92 10.90
CA VAL A 70 15.55 -6.58 10.38
C VAL A 70 16.05 -5.67 11.50
N ARG A 71 15.51 -5.73 12.71
CA ARG A 71 15.99 -4.88 13.83
C ARG A 71 17.38 -5.24 14.32
N VAL A 72 17.81 -6.48 14.11
CA VAL A 72 19.10 -6.99 14.61
C VAL A 72 20.18 -6.93 13.52
N ILE A 73 19.85 -7.39 12.30
CA ILE A 73 20.80 -7.55 11.19
C ILE A 73 20.51 -6.64 10.00
N GLY A 74 19.48 -5.78 10.09
CA GLY A 74 19.08 -4.92 8.97
C GLY A 74 20.10 -3.82 8.67
N THR A 75 20.20 -3.47 7.40
CA THR A 75 20.98 -2.32 6.94
C THR A 75 20.20 -1.03 7.05
N THR A 76 20.85 0.03 7.53
CA THR A 76 20.27 1.37 7.62
C THR A 76 20.45 2.08 6.28
N ALA A 77 19.36 2.50 5.66
CA ALA A 77 19.38 3.39 4.51
C ALA A 77 18.36 4.51 4.73
N LEU A 78 18.70 5.74 4.35
CA LEU A 78 17.86 6.93 4.52
C LEU A 78 17.29 7.10 5.95
N GLY A 79 18.10 6.79 6.97
CA GLY A 79 17.72 6.93 8.38
C GLY A 79 16.78 5.87 8.94
N ALA A 80 16.42 4.84 8.17
CA ALA A 80 15.55 3.76 8.62
C ALA A 80 16.17 2.38 8.33
N GLN A 81 16.01 1.45 9.28
CA GLN A 81 16.49 0.08 9.18
C GLN A 81 15.34 -0.82 8.72
N ARG A 82 15.25 -1.08 7.40
CA ARG A 82 14.10 -1.76 6.77
C ARG A 82 14.50 -2.90 5.83
N TRP A 83 15.79 -3.03 5.51
CA TRP A 83 16.29 -3.98 4.53
C TRP A 83 17.26 -4.98 5.15
N ILE A 84 17.23 -6.21 4.63
CA ILE A 84 18.25 -7.22 4.88
C ILE A 84 19.08 -7.35 3.59
N SER A 85 20.40 -7.19 3.70
CA SER A 85 21.30 -7.38 2.57
C SER A 85 21.75 -8.84 2.50
N ILE A 86 21.42 -9.51 1.40
CA ILE A 86 21.80 -10.91 1.15
C ILE A 86 22.57 -10.94 -0.19
N GLY A 87 23.87 -11.17 -0.14
CA GLY A 87 24.71 -11.25 -1.36
C GLY A 87 24.64 -9.98 -2.23
N GLY A 88 24.54 -8.79 -1.64
CA GLY A 88 24.42 -7.51 -2.36
C GLY A 88 23.01 -7.19 -2.86
N VAL A 89 22.03 -8.05 -2.59
CA VAL A 89 20.61 -7.76 -2.88
C VAL A 89 19.92 -7.30 -1.60
N HIS A 90 19.30 -6.12 -1.65
CA HIS A 90 18.50 -5.60 -0.53
C HIS A 90 17.07 -6.15 -0.62
N VAL A 91 16.69 -6.95 0.38
CA VAL A 91 15.35 -7.52 0.52
C VAL A 91 14.61 -6.78 1.62
N GLN A 92 13.39 -6.34 1.34
CA GLN A 92 12.51 -5.66 2.30
C GLN A 92 11.44 -6.65 2.81
N PRO A 93 11.56 -7.19 4.03
CA PRO A 93 10.63 -8.19 4.54
C PRO A 93 9.18 -7.71 4.66
N SER A 94 8.93 -6.42 4.89
CA SER A 94 7.59 -5.86 4.98
C SER A 94 6.80 -5.99 3.66
N GLU A 95 7.46 -6.05 2.50
CA GLU A 95 6.81 -6.31 1.22
C GLU A 95 6.19 -7.70 1.19
N PHE A 96 6.95 -8.73 1.60
CA PHE A 96 6.47 -10.12 1.67
C PHE A 96 5.44 -10.33 2.77
N ALA A 97 5.56 -9.63 3.88
CA ALA A 97 4.61 -9.69 5.00
C ALA A 97 3.20 -9.25 4.59
N LYS A 98 3.05 -8.31 3.65
CA LYS A 98 1.74 -7.93 3.11
C LYS A 98 1.04 -9.12 2.46
N ILE A 99 1.72 -9.86 1.59
CA ILE A 99 1.14 -11.05 0.93
C ILE A 99 0.83 -12.14 1.95
N ALA A 100 1.74 -12.41 2.89
CA ALA A 100 1.53 -13.42 3.92
C ALA A 100 0.30 -13.07 4.81
N ALA A 101 0.15 -11.79 5.18
CA ALA A 101 -1.00 -11.31 5.93
C ALA A 101 -2.31 -11.44 5.12
N ILE A 102 -2.32 -11.05 3.84
CA ILE A 102 -3.48 -11.22 2.95
C ILE A 102 -3.93 -12.68 2.92
N LEU A 103 -2.99 -13.59 2.68
CA LEU A 103 -3.29 -15.02 2.58
C LEU A 103 -3.83 -15.60 3.89
N LEU A 104 -3.22 -15.25 5.03
CA LEU A 104 -3.64 -15.78 6.32
C LEU A 104 -4.96 -15.16 6.79
N VAL A 105 -5.16 -13.85 6.61
CA VAL A 105 -6.45 -13.18 6.90
C VAL A 105 -7.57 -13.75 6.04
N ALA A 106 -7.33 -13.96 4.74
CA ALA A 106 -8.30 -14.59 3.85
C ALA A 106 -8.66 -16.01 4.31
N ALA A 107 -7.69 -16.80 4.80
CA ALA A 107 -7.94 -18.13 5.33
C ALA A 107 -8.74 -18.10 6.64
N VAL A 108 -8.52 -17.12 7.50
CA VAL A 108 -9.27 -16.92 8.74
C VAL A 108 -10.71 -16.50 8.44
N LEU A 109 -10.89 -15.44 7.63
CA LEU A 109 -12.22 -14.91 7.31
C LEU A 109 -13.08 -15.89 6.49
N SER A 110 -12.48 -16.67 5.60
CA SER A 110 -13.22 -17.69 4.83
C SER A 110 -13.71 -18.88 5.66
N ARG A 111 -13.12 -19.13 6.83
CA ARG A 111 -13.56 -20.18 7.75
C ARG A 111 -14.46 -19.69 8.87
N HIS A 112 -14.24 -18.46 9.28
CA HIS A 112 -14.90 -17.81 10.41
C HIS A 112 -15.33 -16.42 9.99
N PRO A 113 -16.47 -16.25 9.30
CA PRO A 113 -17.01 -14.95 8.95
C PRO A 113 -17.29 -14.13 10.22
N VAL A 114 -17.24 -12.82 10.09
CA VAL A 114 -17.45 -11.91 11.21
C VAL A 114 -18.94 -11.67 11.39
N GLU A 115 -19.57 -12.40 12.32
CA GLU A 115 -20.96 -12.24 12.68
C GLU A 115 -21.14 -11.41 13.96
N ARG A 116 -20.15 -11.46 14.86
CA ARG A 116 -20.15 -10.75 16.14
C ARG A 116 -18.89 -9.92 16.29
N PRO A 117 -18.91 -8.82 17.06
CA PRO A 117 -17.71 -8.00 17.29
C PRO A 117 -16.52 -8.77 17.83
N VAL A 118 -16.75 -9.84 18.61
CA VAL A 118 -15.69 -10.69 19.16
C VAL A 118 -14.95 -11.47 18.06
N ASP A 119 -15.61 -11.80 16.95
CA ASP A 119 -15.01 -12.53 15.84
C ASP A 119 -13.93 -11.72 15.13
N LEU A 120 -13.94 -10.38 15.29
CA LEU A 120 -12.90 -9.47 14.82
C LEU A 120 -11.53 -9.74 15.45
N MET A 121 -11.47 -10.30 16.66
CA MET A 121 -10.21 -10.54 17.37
C MET A 121 -9.25 -11.42 16.56
N ARG A 122 -9.77 -12.39 15.81
CA ARG A 122 -8.96 -13.34 15.02
C ARG A 122 -8.24 -12.65 13.85
N PRO A 123 -8.95 -11.99 12.88
CA PRO A 123 -8.29 -11.32 11.78
C PRO A 123 -7.47 -10.11 12.24
N LEU A 124 -7.93 -9.38 13.27
CA LEU A 124 -7.17 -8.28 13.88
C LEU A 124 -5.85 -8.80 14.48
N GLY A 125 -5.86 -9.91 15.20
CA GLY A 125 -4.64 -10.51 15.76
C GLY A 125 -3.63 -10.90 14.68
N VAL A 126 -4.09 -11.44 13.54
CA VAL A 126 -3.22 -11.77 12.42
C VAL A 126 -2.57 -10.54 11.82
N ILE A 127 -3.33 -9.45 11.63
CA ILE A 127 -2.78 -8.26 10.98
C ILE A 127 -1.99 -7.37 11.95
N ALA A 128 -2.35 -7.36 13.22
CA ALA A 128 -1.73 -6.50 14.23
C ALA A 128 -0.24 -6.81 14.41
N VAL A 129 0.16 -8.07 14.33
CA VAL A 129 1.57 -8.48 14.54
C VAL A 129 2.50 -7.87 13.49
N PRO A 130 2.34 -8.12 12.17
CA PRO A 130 3.19 -7.50 11.16
C PRO A 130 3.01 -5.98 11.11
N TRP A 131 1.77 -5.48 11.30
CA TRP A 131 1.49 -4.05 11.34
C TRP A 131 2.30 -3.34 12.44
N LEU A 132 2.28 -3.85 13.67
CA LEU A 132 3.01 -3.27 14.79
C LEU A 132 4.52 -3.32 14.56
N LEU A 133 5.04 -4.44 14.06
CA LEU A 133 6.48 -4.58 13.77
C LEU A 133 6.92 -3.58 12.70
N VAL A 134 6.15 -3.37 11.64
CA VAL A 134 6.43 -2.41 10.58
C VAL A 134 6.30 -0.97 11.09
N PHE A 135 5.30 -0.68 11.92
CA PHE A 135 5.12 0.63 12.54
C PHE A 135 6.31 1.01 13.43
N ILE A 136 6.83 0.05 14.21
CA ILE A 136 8.03 0.26 15.06
C ILE A 136 9.31 0.43 14.21
N GLN A 137 9.36 -0.05 12.96
CA GLN A 137 10.45 0.17 11.98
C GLN A 137 10.38 1.53 11.29
N PRO A 138 9.76 2.52 11.84
CA PRO A 138 9.17 3.76 11.36
C PRO A 138 8.80 3.78 9.85
N ASP A 139 8.09 2.74 9.40
CA ASP A 139 7.54 2.65 8.04
C ASP A 139 6.04 2.94 8.04
N LEU A 140 5.69 4.23 8.14
CA LEU A 140 4.30 4.68 8.18
C LEU A 140 3.54 4.30 6.89
N GLY A 141 4.19 4.44 5.74
CA GLY A 141 3.57 4.13 4.45
C GLY A 141 3.09 2.68 4.39
N THR A 142 3.98 1.72 4.63
CA THR A 142 3.63 0.30 4.64
C THR A 142 2.64 -0.04 5.76
N SER A 143 2.71 0.63 6.92
CA SER A 143 1.74 0.44 8.01
C SER A 143 0.32 0.77 7.58
N LEU A 144 0.11 1.85 6.84
CA LEU A 144 -1.21 2.24 6.33
C LEU A 144 -1.78 1.20 5.35
N VAL A 145 -0.92 0.51 4.58
CA VAL A 145 -1.36 -0.58 3.70
C VAL A 145 -2.03 -1.69 4.51
N PHE A 146 -1.46 -2.11 5.65
CA PHE A 146 -2.07 -3.13 6.50
C PHE A 146 -3.44 -2.69 7.04
N GLY A 147 -3.59 -1.41 7.39
CA GLY A 147 -4.87 -0.84 7.79
C GLY A 147 -5.93 -0.92 6.68
N ALA A 148 -5.57 -0.51 5.47
CA ALA A 148 -6.44 -0.58 4.30
C ALA A 148 -6.83 -2.03 3.95
N LEU A 149 -5.87 -2.96 4.00
CA LEU A 149 -6.10 -4.39 3.80
C LEU A 149 -7.15 -4.91 4.77
N MET A 150 -6.97 -4.61 6.05
CA MET A 150 -7.87 -5.07 7.09
C MET A 150 -9.30 -4.61 6.87
N LEU A 151 -9.51 -3.31 6.68
CA LEU A 151 -10.84 -2.73 6.50
C LEU A 151 -11.53 -3.29 5.26
N THR A 152 -10.81 -3.37 4.13
CA THR A 152 -11.40 -3.83 2.87
C THR A 152 -11.72 -5.32 2.90
N MET A 153 -10.84 -6.16 3.47
CA MET A 153 -11.09 -7.59 3.56
C MET A 153 -12.23 -7.92 4.53
N LEU A 154 -12.35 -7.19 5.65
CA LEU A 154 -13.49 -7.30 6.57
C LEU A 154 -14.80 -6.93 5.88
N TYR A 155 -14.83 -5.79 5.18
CA TYR A 155 -16.02 -5.37 4.43
C TYR A 155 -16.43 -6.40 3.38
N TRP A 156 -15.46 -6.89 2.60
CA TRP A 156 -15.71 -7.90 1.56
C TRP A 156 -16.16 -9.24 2.13
N SER A 157 -15.76 -9.60 3.34
CA SER A 157 -16.23 -10.80 4.03
C SER A 157 -17.66 -10.72 4.55
N GLY A 158 -18.36 -9.60 4.34
CA GLY A 158 -19.74 -9.40 4.73
C GLY A 158 -19.94 -8.60 6.02
N MET A 159 -18.86 -8.00 6.58
CA MET A 159 -19.00 -7.14 7.75
C MET A 159 -19.81 -5.88 7.40
N PRO A 160 -20.79 -5.46 8.23
CA PRO A 160 -21.57 -4.24 8.01
C PRO A 160 -20.67 -3.00 7.87
N ILE A 161 -21.03 -2.09 6.94
CA ILE A 161 -20.26 -0.87 6.68
C ILE A 161 -20.15 0.04 7.91
N GLU A 162 -21.13 0.01 8.78
CA GLU A 162 -21.17 0.76 10.03
C GLU A 162 -20.02 0.36 10.95
N TRP A 163 -19.67 -0.93 10.98
CA TRP A 163 -18.55 -1.42 11.79
C TRP A 163 -17.21 -1.06 11.18
N VAL A 164 -17.11 -1.02 9.84
CA VAL A 164 -15.92 -0.51 9.14
C VAL A 164 -15.69 0.95 9.47
N ILE A 165 -16.77 1.75 9.44
CA ILE A 165 -16.73 3.18 9.81
C ILE A 165 -16.28 3.33 11.27
N LEU A 166 -16.83 2.54 12.19
CA LEU A 166 -16.44 2.57 13.61
C LEU A 166 -14.97 2.17 13.82
N LEU A 167 -14.44 1.21 13.07
CA LEU A 167 -13.02 0.84 13.14
C LEU A 167 -12.08 1.93 12.61
N LEU A 168 -12.50 2.66 11.58
CA LEU A 168 -11.73 3.77 11.00
C LEU A 168 -11.87 5.07 11.81
N SER A 169 -12.99 5.24 12.50
CA SER A 169 -13.37 6.51 13.13
C SER A 169 -12.40 7.05 14.20
N PRO A 170 -11.63 6.23 14.99
CA PRO A 170 -10.63 6.77 15.90
C PRO A 170 -9.49 7.50 15.18
N LEU A 171 -9.09 7.02 13.99
CA LEU A 171 -8.09 7.71 13.16
C LEU A 171 -8.62 9.08 12.69
N VAL A 172 -9.89 9.11 12.25
CA VAL A 172 -10.54 10.38 11.87
C VAL A 172 -10.61 11.33 13.07
N THR A 173 -10.90 10.84 14.28
CA THR A 173 -10.87 11.66 15.50
C THR A 173 -9.49 12.22 15.77
N ALA A 174 -8.43 11.43 15.59
CA ALA A 174 -7.07 11.90 15.74
C ALA A 174 -6.75 13.04 14.76
N LEU A 175 -7.14 12.90 13.50
CA LEU A 175 -6.96 13.95 12.49
C LEU A 175 -7.78 15.22 12.81
N LEU A 176 -9.05 15.07 13.20
CA LEU A 176 -9.90 16.19 13.56
C LEU A 176 -9.39 16.92 14.81
N SER A 177 -8.80 16.23 15.77
CA SER A 177 -8.24 16.86 16.97
C SER A 177 -7.11 17.84 16.66
N GLY A 178 -6.35 17.58 15.58
CA GLY A 178 -5.27 18.47 15.15
C GLY A 178 -5.72 19.55 14.15
N LEU A 179 -6.60 19.20 13.20
CA LEU A 179 -6.96 20.06 12.09
C LEU A 179 -8.22 20.91 12.35
N LEU A 180 -9.25 20.32 12.95
CA LEU A 180 -10.57 20.92 13.11
C LEU A 180 -11.20 20.54 14.47
N PRO A 181 -10.62 21.01 15.61
CA PRO A 181 -11.07 20.57 16.95
C PRO A 181 -12.57 20.77 17.22
N TRP A 182 -13.16 21.82 16.67
CA TRP A 182 -14.60 22.09 16.83
C TRP A 182 -15.49 20.99 16.20
N ALA A 183 -15.03 20.35 15.13
CA ALA A 183 -15.77 19.28 14.46
C ALA A 183 -15.92 18.02 15.33
N MET A 184 -15.10 17.83 16.34
CA MET A 184 -15.21 16.73 17.31
C MET A 184 -16.52 16.77 18.09
N GLY A 185 -17.07 17.99 18.35
CA GLY A 185 -18.36 18.17 19.01
C GLY A 185 -19.55 17.54 18.27
N ILE A 186 -19.43 17.37 16.96
CA ILE A 186 -20.41 16.68 16.11
C ILE A 186 -20.00 15.23 15.85
N TRP A 187 -18.72 15.00 15.55
CA TRP A 187 -18.22 13.70 15.15
C TRP A 187 -18.33 12.64 16.25
N ILE A 188 -17.90 12.94 17.48
CA ILE A 188 -17.90 11.99 18.59
C ILE A 188 -19.33 11.52 18.95
N PRO A 189 -20.33 12.42 19.14
CA PRO A 189 -21.70 11.99 19.34
C PRO A 189 -22.27 11.18 18.18
N LEU A 190 -21.94 11.54 16.91
CA LEU A 190 -22.40 10.80 15.73
C LEU A 190 -21.87 9.35 15.77
N MET A 191 -20.61 9.12 16.10
CA MET A 191 -20.04 7.77 16.25
C MET A 191 -20.69 7.01 17.42
N GLY A 192 -20.99 7.68 18.52
CA GLY A 192 -21.74 7.08 19.63
C GLY A 192 -23.14 6.60 19.21
N VAL A 193 -23.87 7.42 18.43
CA VAL A 193 -25.18 7.03 17.88
C VAL A 193 -25.05 5.88 16.88
N LEU A 194 -24.04 5.91 16.02
CA LEU A 194 -23.78 4.83 15.06
C LEU A 194 -23.51 3.51 15.79
N ALA A 195 -22.67 3.51 16.82
CA ALA A 195 -22.39 2.34 17.65
C ALA A 195 -23.64 1.84 18.38
N TYR A 196 -24.46 2.73 18.92
CA TYR A 196 -25.72 2.38 19.58
C TYR A 196 -26.70 1.68 18.63
N ARG A 197 -26.74 2.07 17.36
CA ARG A 197 -27.65 1.49 16.36
C ARG A 197 -27.15 0.20 15.74
N SER A 198 -25.84 0.06 15.53
CA SER A 198 -25.25 -1.02 14.74
C SER A 198 -24.66 -2.18 15.56
N LEU A 199 -24.30 -1.95 16.83
CA LEU A 199 -23.67 -2.98 17.66
C LEU A 199 -24.67 -3.66 18.62
N PRO A 200 -24.45 -4.95 18.96
CA PRO A 200 -25.41 -5.72 19.76
C PRO A 200 -25.61 -5.20 21.19
N TRP A 201 -24.56 -4.71 21.84
CA TRP A 201 -24.64 -4.18 23.21
C TRP A 201 -24.81 -2.67 23.23
N LYS A 202 -25.92 -2.20 22.73
CA LYS A 202 -26.22 -0.79 22.39
C LYS A 202 -25.60 0.26 23.33
N ARG A 203 -25.95 0.22 24.63
CA ARG A 203 -25.45 1.22 25.62
C ARG A 203 -23.94 1.06 25.86
N LEU A 204 -23.48 -0.18 26.07
CA LEU A 204 -22.06 -0.46 26.28
C LEU A 204 -21.21 -0.08 25.05
N ALA A 205 -21.69 -0.41 23.86
CA ALA A 205 -21.02 -0.06 22.62
C ALA A 205 -20.93 1.46 22.44
N ALA A 206 -22.02 2.20 22.68
CA ALA A 206 -22.01 3.65 22.60
C ALA A 206 -21.05 4.28 23.64
N THR A 207 -21.11 3.86 24.89
CA THR A 207 -20.22 4.39 25.92
C THR A 207 -18.75 4.04 25.66
N ALA A 208 -18.45 2.82 25.20
CA ALA A 208 -17.10 2.41 24.80
C ALA A 208 -16.58 3.24 23.61
N THR A 209 -17.43 3.46 22.59
CA THR A 209 -17.08 4.31 21.45
C THR A 209 -16.77 5.74 21.90
N LEU A 210 -17.65 6.34 22.70
CA LEU A 210 -17.42 7.69 23.23
C LEU A 210 -16.14 7.76 24.06
N ALA A 211 -15.84 6.75 24.88
CA ALA A 211 -14.61 6.68 25.68
C ALA A 211 -13.37 6.56 24.77
N VAL A 212 -13.39 5.71 23.74
CA VAL A 212 -12.29 5.57 22.78
C VAL A 212 -12.03 6.88 22.05
N HIS A 213 -13.08 7.53 21.54
CA HIS A 213 -12.92 8.81 20.84
C HIS A 213 -12.47 9.94 21.77
N GLY A 214 -13.01 9.99 23.00
CA GLY A 214 -12.56 10.94 24.01
C GLY A 214 -11.09 10.74 24.40
N ALA A 215 -10.68 9.48 24.58
CA ALA A 215 -9.28 9.13 24.82
C ALA A 215 -8.38 9.51 23.64
N MET A 216 -8.80 9.22 22.40
CA MET A 216 -8.05 9.62 21.20
C MET A 216 -7.91 11.13 21.10
N ALA A 217 -8.99 11.89 21.33
CA ALA A 217 -8.95 13.34 21.30
C ALA A 217 -7.99 13.92 22.38
N ALA A 218 -7.96 13.32 23.55
CA ALA A 218 -7.08 13.76 24.65
C ALA A 218 -5.61 13.34 24.43
N VAL A 219 -5.37 12.14 23.92
CA VAL A 219 -4.02 11.57 23.76
C VAL A 219 -3.33 12.07 22.48
N THR A 220 -4.07 12.38 21.42
CA THR A 220 -3.48 12.79 20.13
C THR A 220 -2.56 14.02 20.24
N PRO A 221 -2.90 15.12 20.94
CA PRO A 221 -1.98 16.25 21.10
C PRO A 221 -0.67 15.86 21.82
N TRP A 222 -0.76 14.98 22.82
CA TRP A 222 0.41 14.48 23.53
C TRP A 222 1.27 13.59 22.60
N LEU A 223 0.65 12.69 21.83
CA LEU A 223 1.35 11.84 20.85
C LEU A 223 2.01 12.69 19.76
N TRP A 224 1.37 13.77 19.34
CA TRP A 224 1.93 14.70 18.37
C TRP A 224 3.25 15.33 18.88
N MET A 225 3.28 15.71 20.14
CA MET A 225 4.43 16.39 20.73
C MET A 225 5.55 15.43 21.15
N HIS A 226 5.22 14.21 21.62
CA HIS A 226 6.17 13.30 22.27
C HIS A 226 6.27 11.92 21.59
N GLY A 227 5.26 11.51 20.83
CA GLY A 227 5.20 10.16 20.25
C GLY A 227 5.74 10.07 18.81
N LEU A 228 5.65 11.16 18.04
CA LEU A 228 6.18 11.21 16.69
C LEU A 228 7.61 11.74 16.68
N LYS A 229 8.47 11.12 15.87
CA LYS A 229 9.80 11.66 15.57
C LYS A 229 9.68 12.90 14.70
N ASP A 230 10.68 13.80 14.75
CA ASP A 230 10.67 15.07 14.02
C ASP A 230 10.39 14.86 12.52
N TYR A 231 11.10 13.97 11.85
CA TYR A 231 10.87 13.69 10.42
C TYR A 231 9.46 13.16 10.10
N GLN A 232 8.73 12.56 11.05
CA GLN A 232 7.35 12.11 10.84
C GLN A 232 6.36 13.28 10.93
N ARG A 233 6.62 14.19 11.86
CA ARG A 233 5.86 15.45 11.95
C ARG A 233 6.10 16.32 10.74
N ASP A 234 7.36 16.46 10.33
CA ASP A 234 7.75 17.25 9.17
C ASP A 234 7.03 16.78 7.91
N ARG A 235 6.93 15.48 7.68
CA ARG A 235 6.17 14.93 6.53
C ARG A 235 4.70 15.35 6.51
N LEU A 236 4.06 15.47 7.67
CA LEU A 236 2.66 15.88 7.78
C LEU A 236 2.51 17.41 7.69
N VAL A 237 3.40 18.17 8.32
CA VAL A 237 3.38 19.64 8.30
C VAL A 237 3.75 20.16 6.91
N LEU A 238 4.84 19.64 6.33
CA LEU A 238 5.33 20.07 5.02
C LEU A 238 4.43 19.64 3.86
N PHE A 239 3.59 18.62 4.07
CA PHE A 239 2.51 18.31 3.12
C PHE A 239 1.47 19.43 3.07
N LEU A 240 1.13 20.03 4.22
CA LEU A 240 0.15 21.13 4.29
C LEU A 240 0.73 22.45 3.79
N ASP A 241 2.01 22.69 4.07
CA ASP A 241 2.72 23.89 3.64
C ASP A 241 4.20 23.58 3.33
N PRO A 242 4.53 23.15 2.10
CA PRO A 242 5.89 22.83 1.69
C PRO A 242 6.85 24.04 1.72
N SER A 243 6.31 25.27 1.75
CA SER A 243 7.11 26.49 1.74
C SER A 243 7.81 26.77 3.07
N GLN A 244 7.46 26.07 4.15
CA GLN A 244 8.12 26.22 5.45
C GLN A 244 9.57 25.70 5.44
N ASP A 245 9.88 24.68 4.61
CA ASP A 245 11.25 24.19 4.44
C ASP A 245 11.50 23.83 2.95
N PRO A 246 11.65 24.84 2.08
CA PRO A 246 11.74 24.63 0.63
C PRO A 246 13.06 24.00 0.18
N LEU A 247 14.10 23.98 1.02
CA LEU A 247 15.41 23.39 0.71
C LEU A 247 15.65 22.04 1.44
N GLY A 248 14.82 21.70 2.42
CA GLY A 248 14.88 20.45 3.17
C GLY A 248 13.71 19.52 2.86
N GLY A 249 12.86 19.24 3.85
CA GLY A 249 11.78 18.27 3.73
C GLY A 249 10.68 18.60 2.71
N GLY A 250 10.43 19.91 2.43
CA GLY A 250 9.49 20.37 1.41
C GLY A 250 10.03 20.28 -0.01
N TYR A 251 11.36 20.19 -0.19
CA TYR A 251 12.03 20.18 -1.50
C TYR A 251 11.49 19.09 -2.43
N HIS A 252 11.36 17.86 -1.92
CA HIS A 252 10.89 16.74 -2.71
C HIS A 252 9.51 16.98 -3.34
N LEU A 253 8.58 17.52 -2.54
CA LEU A 253 7.22 17.79 -2.99
C LEU A 253 7.16 18.95 -3.98
N LEU A 254 7.89 20.04 -3.71
CA LEU A 254 7.96 21.19 -4.60
C LEU A 254 8.55 20.81 -5.96
N GLN A 255 9.68 20.12 -5.98
CA GLN A 255 10.30 19.67 -7.23
C GLN A 255 9.44 18.67 -8.00
N SER A 256 8.73 17.78 -7.28
CA SER A 256 7.78 16.84 -7.88
C SER A 256 6.65 17.57 -8.61
N THR A 257 6.01 18.53 -7.95
CA THR A 257 4.89 19.29 -8.54
C THR A 257 5.35 20.18 -9.69
N VAL A 258 6.54 20.80 -9.59
CA VAL A 258 7.15 21.56 -10.69
C VAL A 258 7.46 20.64 -11.89
N GLY A 259 8.01 19.44 -11.63
CA GLY A 259 8.30 18.45 -12.68
C GLY A 259 7.04 18.05 -13.45
N ILE A 260 5.97 17.66 -12.75
CA ILE A 260 4.69 17.32 -13.39
C ILE A 260 4.13 18.51 -14.17
N GLY A 261 4.17 19.71 -13.58
CA GLY A 261 3.67 20.94 -14.22
C GLY A 261 4.45 21.33 -15.48
N SER A 262 5.76 21.12 -15.51
CA SER A 262 6.62 21.43 -16.66
C SER A 262 6.35 20.55 -17.88
N GLY A 263 5.81 19.33 -17.68
CA GLY A 263 5.45 18.43 -18.77
C GLY A 263 4.21 18.88 -19.57
N GLY A 264 3.36 19.74 -19.03
CA GLY A 264 2.14 20.19 -19.70
C GLY A 264 1.25 19.06 -20.19
N VAL A 265 0.67 19.19 -21.38
CA VAL A 265 -0.29 18.18 -21.90
C VAL A 265 0.42 16.97 -22.52
N LEU A 266 1.45 17.17 -23.33
CA LEU A 266 2.10 16.13 -24.15
C LEU A 266 3.49 15.71 -23.63
N GLY A 267 4.00 16.38 -22.60
CA GLY A 267 5.34 16.14 -22.06
C GLY A 267 6.45 16.85 -22.82
N THR A 268 7.64 16.84 -22.23
CA THR A 268 8.86 17.35 -22.85
C THR A 268 9.48 16.37 -23.85
N GLY A 269 8.97 15.15 -23.91
CA GLY A 269 9.48 14.02 -24.69
C GLY A 269 10.26 13.02 -23.85
N LEU A 270 10.15 11.73 -24.22
CA LEU A 270 10.87 10.64 -23.56
C LEU A 270 12.39 10.90 -23.61
N LEU A 271 13.06 10.70 -22.49
CA LEU A 271 14.49 10.95 -22.31
C LEU A 271 14.88 12.43 -22.51
N GLN A 272 13.94 13.39 -22.48
CA GLN A 272 14.20 14.81 -22.69
C GLN A 272 13.86 15.68 -21.48
N GLY A 273 13.27 15.13 -20.42
CA GLY A 273 12.97 15.85 -19.17
C GLY A 273 14.22 16.48 -18.57
N GLN A 274 14.22 17.79 -18.39
CA GLN A 274 15.38 18.52 -17.84
C GLN A 274 15.53 18.28 -16.34
N LEU A 275 14.44 18.35 -15.58
CA LEU A 275 14.45 18.11 -14.14
C LEU A 275 14.80 16.65 -13.83
N THR A 276 14.30 15.72 -14.65
CA THR A 276 14.63 14.29 -14.58
C THR A 276 16.12 14.06 -14.85
N LYS A 277 16.70 14.63 -15.92
CA LYS A 277 18.13 14.49 -16.27
C LYS A 277 19.06 15.10 -15.24
N LEU A 278 18.73 16.28 -14.74
CA LEU A 278 19.55 17.03 -13.79
C LEU A 278 19.34 16.58 -12.34
N ARG A 279 18.43 15.61 -12.10
CA ARG A 279 18.12 15.06 -10.78
C ARG A 279 17.65 16.07 -9.76
N PHE A 280 16.89 17.06 -10.20
CA PHE A 280 16.26 18.00 -9.28
C PHE A 280 15.22 17.33 -8.39
N ILE A 281 14.63 16.19 -8.83
CA ILE A 281 13.69 15.42 -8.03
C ILE A 281 14.47 14.30 -7.35
N PRO A 282 14.66 14.31 -6.03
CA PRO A 282 15.30 13.21 -5.31
C PRO A 282 14.45 11.94 -5.39
N GLU A 283 15.10 10.77 -5.34
CA GLU A 283 14.43 9.45 -5.40
C GLU A 283 13.42 9.33 -6.55
N GLN A 284 13.69 9.98 -7.70
CA GLN A 284 12.78 10.02 -8.85
C GLN A 284 12.57 8.64 -9.51
N HIS A 285 13.52 7.72 -9.37
CA HIS A 285 13.42 6.36 -9.93
C HIS A 285 12.66 5.39 -9.02
N THR A 286 12.44 5.75 -7.76
CA THR A 286 11.71 4.96 -6.76
C THR A 286 10.35 5.57 -6.45
N ASP A 287 10.29 6.49 -5.51
CA ASP A 287 9.04 6.99 -4.95
C ASP A 287 8.38 8.07 -5.81
N PHE A 288 9.16 8.83 -6.58
CA PHE A 288 8.70 9.94 -7.41
C PHE A 288 8.74 9.64 -8.92
N ILE A 289 8.66 8.35 -9.32
CA ILE A 289 8.67 7.97 -10.74
C ILE A 289 7.50 8.57 -11.52
N PHE A 290 6.36 8.79 -10.86
CA PHE A 290 5.20 9.43 -11.47
C PHE A 290 5.46 10.88 -11.84
N SER A 291 6.35 11.58 -11.13
CA SER A 291 6.77 12.95 -11.47
C SER A 291 7.64 12.98 -12.74
N ALA A 292 8.58 12.03 -12.86
CA ALA A 292 9.37 11.86 -14.07
C ALA A 292 8.49 11.48 -15.28
N LEU A 293 7.49 10.61 -15.07
CA LEU A 293 6.47 10.30 -16.06
C LEU A 293 5.73 11.58 -16.49
N GLY A 294 5.28 12.39 -15.53
CA GLY A 294 4.56 13.63 -15.79
C GLY A 294 5.38 14.65 -16.58
N GLU A 295 6.67 14.83 -16.26
CA GLU A 295 7.56 15.69 -17.02
C GLU A 295 7.76 15.21 -18.46
N GLU A 296 8.06 13.91 -18.66
CA GLU A 296 8.43 13.40 -19.97
C GLU A 296 7.25 13.11 -20.89
N THR A 297 6.11 12.64 -20.34
CA THR A 297 4.93 12.21 -21.13
C THR A 297 3.71 13.12 -20.95
N GLY A 298 3.80 14.08 -20.06
CA GLY A 298 2.74 15.05 -19.79
C GLY A 298 1.48 14.44 -19.19
N PHE A 299 0.43 15.23 -19.22
CA PHE A 299 -0.89 14.81 -18.71
C PHE A 299 -1.43 13.56 -19.40
N VAL A 300 -1.22 13.44 -20.71
CA VAL A 300 -1.72 12.28 -21.49
C VAL A 300 -1.07 10.99 -21.02
N GLY A 301 0.24 10.97 -20.81
CA GLY A 301 0.93 9.78 -20.30
C GLY A 301 0.51 9.41 -18.88
N CYS A 302 0.38 10.41 -17.99
CA CYS A 302 -0.15 10.20 -16.65
C CYS A 302 -1.56 9.61 -16.67
N LEU A 303 -2.45 10.16 -17.49
CA LEU A 303 -3.83 9.67 -17.64
C LEU A 303 -3.87 8.22 -18.13
N LEU A 304 -3.05 7.87 -19.14
CA LEU A 304 -2.97 6.50 -19.64
C LEU A 304 -2.51 5.51 -18.56
N VAL A 305 -1.55 5.88 -17.73
CA VAL A 305 -1.10 5.05 -16.59
C VAL A 305 -2.22 4.89 -15.56
N VAL A 306 -2.90 5.97 -15.19
CA VAL A 306 -4.04 5.93 -14.27
C VAL A 306 -5.18 5.04 -14.81
N LEU A 307 -5.54 5.19 -16.09
CA LEU A 307 -6.53 4.34 -16.75
C LEU A 307 -6.07 2.87 -16.80
N GLY A 308 -4.79 2.62 -17.01
CA GLY A 308 -4.22 1.28 -16.94
C GLY A 308 -4.39 0.65 -15.55
N PHE A 309 -4.11 1.39 -14.48
CA PHE A 309 -4.38 0.90 -13.11
C PHE A 309 -5.88 0.70 -12.86
N ALA A 310 -6.73 1.61 -13.31
CA ALA A 310 -8.17 1.47 -13.19
C ALA A 310 -8.68 0.19 -13.89
N ALA A 311 -8.19 -0.09 -15.09
CA ALA A 311 -8.50 -1.32 -15.83
C ALA A 311 -8.01 -2.58 -15.09
N LEU A 312 -6.79 -2.54 -14.52
CA LEU A 312 -6.26 -3.62 -13.69
C LEU A 312 -7.15 -3.87 -12.47
N MET A 313 -7.53 -2.82 -11.75
CA MET A 313 -8.40 -2.93 -10.57
C MET A 313 -9.79 -3.46 -10.94
N ALA A 314 -10.40 -2.96 -12.00
CA ALA A 314 -11.68 -3.47 -12.51
C ALA A 314 -11.59 -4.97 -12.83
N ARG A 315 -10.46 -5.41 -13.42
CA ARG A 315 -10.23 -6.83 -13.71
C ARG A 315 -10.05 -7.66 -12.45
N LEU A 316 -9.30 -7.19 -11.45
CA LEU A 316 -9.15 -7.88 -10.17
C LEU A 316 -10.50 -8.00 -9.46
N LEU A 317 -11.32 -6.95 -9.47
CA LEU A 317 -12.66 -6.98 -8.88
C LEU A 317 -13.57 -8.03 -9.58
N GLN A 318 -13.51 -8.11 -10.92
CA GLN A 318 -14.21 -9.15 -11.65
C GLN A 318 -13.74 -10.56 -11.28
N ILE A 319 -12.43 -10.75 -11.11
CA ILE A 319 -11.86 -12.04 -10.70
C ILE A 319 -12.36 -12.41 -9.29
N ALA A 320 -12.34 -11.46 -8.36
CA ALA A 320 -12.82 -11.68 -6.99
C ALA A 320 -14.30 -12.06 -6.94
N ARG A 321 -15.15 -11.35 -7.70
CA ARG A 321 -16.60 -11.64 -7.78
C ARG A 321 -16.91 -13.02 -8.37
N ASN A 322 -16.07 -13.49 -9.29
CA ASN A 322 -16.22 -14.76 -9.99
C ASN A 322 -15.36 -15.88 -9.41
N ALA A 323 -14.75 -15.67 -8.24
CA ALA A 323 -13.96 -16.67 -7.55
C ALA A 323 -14.85 -17.82 -7.04
N ARG A 324 -14.30 -19.04 -6.98
CA ARG A 324 -15.04 -20.25 -6.60
C ARG A 324 -15.28 -20.38 -5.10
N THR A 325 -14.40 -19.78 -4.31
CA THR A 325 -14.43 -19.86 -2.85
C THR A 325 -14.20 -18.48 -2.26
N ASP A 326 -14.74 -18.25 -1.06
CA ASP A 326 -14.53 -17.01 -0.31
C ASP A 326 -13.06 -16.76 -0.05
N PHE A 327 -12.27 -17.81 0.19
CA PHE A 327 -10.82 -17.70 0.34
C PHE A 327 -10.16 -17.09 -0.89
N GLU A 328 -10.47 -17.60 -2.09
CA GLU A 328 -9.92 -17.09 -3.34
C GLU A 328 -10.37 -15.65 -3.60
N SER A 329 -11.65 -15.36 -3.36
CA SER A 329 -12.22 -14.02 -3.47
C SER A 329 -11.50 -13.02 -2.55
N LEU A 330 -11.35 -13.35 -1.27
CA LEU A 330 -10.67 -12.52 -0.28
C LEU A 330 -9.19 -12.30 -0.60
N VAL A 331 -8.48 -13.31 -1.12
CA VAL A 331 -7.09 -13.14 -1.57
C VAL A 331 -7.00 -12.12 -2.70
N VAL A 332 -7.85 -12.23 -3.72
CA VAL A 332 -7.83 -11.30 -4.84
C VAL A 332 -8.20 -9.87 -4.40
N ILE A 333 -9.19 -9.71 -3.53
CA ILE A 333 -9.56 -8.41 -2.97
C ILE A 333 -8.41 -7.82 -2.13
N GLY A 334 -7.78 -8.62 -1.27
CA GLY A 334 -6.63 -8.16 -0.50
C GLY A 334 -5.49 -7.68 -1.41
N ILE A 335 -5.16 -8.44 -2.45
CA ILE A 335 -4.16 -8.04 -3.44
C ILE A 335 -4.57 -6.76 -4.18
N GLY A 336 -5.82 -6.68 -4.65
CA GLY A 336 -6.36 -5.49 -5.29
C GLY A 336 -6.28 -4.26 -4.39
N THR A 337 -6.64 -4.39 -3.12
CA THR A 337 -6.52 -3.31 -2.14
C THR A 337 -5.07 -2.89 -1.93
N MET A 338 -4.14 -3.83 -1.78
CA MET A 338 -2.72 -3.54 -1.64
C MET A 338 -2.22 -2.69 -2.81
N LEU A 339 -2.48 -3.13 -4.05
CA LEU A 339 -2.05 -2.42 -5.25
C LEU A 339 -2.73 -1.05 -5.37
N MET A 340 -4.06 -0.99 -5.18
CA MET A 340 -4.82 0.25 -5.29
C MET A 340 -4.37 1.29 -4.26
N PHE A 341 -4.16 0.89 -3.01
CA PHE A 341 -3.71 1.78 -1.96
C PHE A 341 -2.32 2.35 -2.27
N GLN A 342 -1.39 1.51 -2.74
CA GLN A 342 -0.07 1.95 -3.16
C GLN A 342 -0.13 2.95 -4.31
N VAL A 343 -0.97 2.69 -5.33
CA VAL A 343 -1.17 3.61 -6.47
C VAL A 343 -1.71 4.95 -6.01
N VAL A 344 -2.80 4.95 -5.23
CA VAL A 344 -3.44 6.19 -4.76
C VAL A 344 -2.49 7.00 -3.90
N VAL A 345 -1.83 6.38 -2.94
CA VAL A 345 -0.90 7.10 -2.03
C VAL A 345 0.31 7.64 -2.79
N ASN A 346 0.89 6.86 -3.72
CA ASN A 346 2.04 7.33 -4.50
C ASN A 346 1.65 8.50 -5.40
N ILE A 347 0.56 8.41 -6.14
CA ILE A 347 0.11 9.50 -7.02
C ILE A 347 -0.23 10.73 -6.17
N PHE A 348 -0.97 10.57 -5.07
CA PHE A 348 -1.35 11.70 -4.22
C PHE A 348 -0.13 12.42 -3.63
N MET A 349 0.88 11.67 -3.16
CA MET A 349 2.08 12.32 -2.64
C MET A 349 2.87 13.05 -3.74
N THR A 350 2.90 12.55 -4.97
CA THR A 350 3.65 13.18 -6.07
C THR A 350 2.98 14.45 -6.59
N ILE A 351 1.65 14.52 -6.58
CA ILE A 351 0.89 15.71 -7.01
C ILE A 351 0.58 16.68 -5.86
N GLY A 352 1.09 16.43 -4.65
CA GLY A 352 0.90 17.31 -3.50
C GLY A 352 -0.44 17.19 -2.78
N LEU A 353 -1.20 16.11 -3.01
CA LEU A 353 -2.47 15.82 -2.32
C LEU A 353 -2.33 14.87 -1.11
N GLY A 354 -1.12 14.47 -0.78
CA GLY A 354 -0.83 13.59 0.35
C GLY A 354 0.60 13.72 0.86
N PRO A 355 0.85 13.30 2.12
CA PRO A 355 2.19 13.36 2.69
C PRO A 355 3.14 12.39 1.99
N VAL A 356 4.42 12.72 1.96
CA VAL A 356 5.47 11.87 1.37
C VAL A 356 5.65 10.62 2.23
N THR A 357 5.22 9.46 1.72
CA THR A 357 5.21 8.20 2.45
C THR A 357 6.34 7.26 2.07
N GLY A 358 6.93 7.41 0.90
CA GLY A 358 7.96 6.49 0.39
C GLY A 358 7.39 5.15 -0.08
N ILE A 359 6.12 5.10 -0.51
CA ILE A 359 5.51 3.90 -1.09
C ILE A 359 5.78 3.88 -2.59
N PRO A 360 6.40 2.81 -3.13
CA PRO A 360 6.67 2.71 -4.56
C PRO A 360 5.38 2.50 -5.37
N LEU A 361 5.33 3.05 -6.59
CA LEU A 361 4.24 2.84 -7.53
C LEU A 361 4.36 1.43 -8.16
N PRO A 362 3.36 0.55 -8.00
CA PRO A 362 3.44 -0.83 -8.48
C PRO A 362 3.79 -0.91 -9.97
N PHE A 363 4.69 -1.81 -10.34
CA PHE A 363 5.18 -2.08 -11.70
C PHE A 363 5.95 -0.94 -12.38
N LEU A 364 5.90 0.30 -11.87
CA LEU A 364 6.62 1.45 -12.42
C LEU A 364 7.88 1.78 -11.60
N SER A 365 7.77 1.85 -10.28
CA SER A 365 8.91 2.21 -9.43
C SER A 365 10.03 1.17 -9.48
N TYR A 366 11.27 1.65 -9.43
CA TYR A 366 12.41 0.80 -9.16
C TYR A 366 12.34 0.30 -7.71
N GLY A 367 12.29 -1.01 -7.56
CA GLY A 367 12.26 -1.66 -6.24
C GLY A 367 12.22 -3.16 -6.39
N ARG A 368 13.38 -3.83 -6.19
CA ARG A 368 13.51 -5.29 -6.43
C ARG A 368 12.49 -6.09 -5.63
N SER A 369 12.36 -5.85 -4.34
CA SER A 369 11.41 -6.57 -3.47
C SER A 369 9.95 -6.28 -3.83
N ALA A 370 9.60 -5.01 -4.05
CA ALA A 370 8.25 -4.61 -4.42
C ALA A 370 7.83 -5.20 -5.76
N MET A 371 8.72 -5.19 -6.76
CA MET A 371 8.47 -5.78 -8.07
C MET A 371 8.18 -7.29 -7.97
N VAL A 372 9.03 -8.04 -7.26
CA VAL A 372 8.84 -9.48 -7.04
C VAL A 372 7.52 -9.77 -6.35
N VAL A 373 7.20 -9.02 -5.29
CA VAL A 373 5.94 -9.16 -4.54
C VAL A 373 4.72 -8.85 -5.41
N ASN A 374 4.78 -7.81 -6.24
CA ASN A 374 3.70 -7.47 -7.17
C ASN A 374 3.45 -8.59 -8.19
N PHE A 375 4.51 -9.25 -8.68
CA PHE A 375 4.36 -10.40 -9.57
C PHE A 375 3.85 -11.65 -8.84
N ILE A 376 4.29 -11.90 -7.60
CA ILE A 376 3.71 -12.95 -6.76
C ILE A 376 2.21 -12.71 -6.60
N ALA A 377 1.80 -11.48 -6.28
CA ALA A 377 0.41 -11.09 -6.15
C ALA A 377 -0.40 -11.36 -7.43
N LEU A 378 0.12 -10.95 -8.60
CA LEU A 378 -0.52 -11.25 -9.88
C LEU A 378 -0.61 -12.75 -10.17
N GLY A 379 0.46 -13.50 -9.88
CA GLY A 379 0.49 -14.95 -10.07
C GLY A 379 -0.59 -15.66 -9.25
N LEU A 380 -0.81 -15.23 -7.99
CA LEU A 380 -1.90 -15.74 -7.15
C LEU A 380 -3.28 -15.40 -7.75
N CYS A 381 -3.49 -14.17 -8.24
CA CYS A 381 -4.75 -13.81 -8.90
C CYS A 381 -4.98 -14.61 -10.20
N LEU A 382 -3.94 -14.86 -10.99
CA LEU A 382 -4.03 -15.67 -12.21
C LEU A 382 -4.32 -17.14 -11.90
N SER A 383 -3.79 -17.66 -10.78
CA SER A 383 -4.14 -19.00 -10.28
C SER A 383 -5.66 -19.13 -10.06
N VAL A 384 -6.31 -18.12 -9.45
CA VAL A 384 -7.77 -18.11 -9.26
C VAL A 384 -8.50 -18.16 -10.59
N VAL A 385 -8.09 -17.35 -11.57
CA VAL A 385 -8.69 -17.33 -12.92
C VAL A 385 -8.58 -18.71 -13.59
N ARG A 386 -7.39 -19.32 -13.53
CA ARG A 386 -7.13 -20.61 -14.17
C ARG A 386 -7.99 -21.72 -13.57
N GLN A 387 -8.15 -21.71 -12.25
CA GLN A 387 -8.99 -22.70 -11.57
C GLN A 387 -10.46 -22.53 -11.89
N SER A 388 -10.98 -21.30 -11.93
CA SER A 388 -12.35 -21.01 -12.31
C SER A 388 -12.66 -21.51 -13.73
N ARG A 389 -11.75 -21.31 -14.70
CA ARG A 389 -11.91 -21.79 -16.08
C ARG A 389 -11.91 -23.33 -16.20
N ARG A 390 -11.04 -24.02 -15.45
CA ARG A 390 -10.96 -25.50 -15.46
C ARG A 390 -12.24 -26.14 -14.96
N SER A 391 -12.85 -25.58 -13.93
CA SER A 391 -14.11 -26.06 -13.39
C SER A 391 -15.27 -25.92 -14.39
N LEU A 392 -15.35 -24.79 -15.09
CA LEU A 392 -16.37 -24.57 -16.12
C LEU A 392 -16.19 -25.52 -17.31
N ALA A 393 -14.96 -25.89 -17.65
CA ALA A 393 -14.66 -26.85 -18.70
C ALA A 393 -14.99 -28.31 -18.30
N GLN A 394 -15.03 -28.64 -17.02
CA GLN A 394 -15.41 -29.97 -16.49
C GLN A 394 -16.93 -30.15 -16.34
N LEU A 395 -17.69 -29.06 -16.36
CA LEU A 395 -19.17 -29.06 -16.28
C LEU A 395 -19.84 -29.05 -17.68
N ARG A 396 -19.07 -28.91 -18.73
CA ARG A 396 -19.48 -29.04 -20.15
C ARG A 396 -19.08 -30.40 -20.69
#